data_8b0a8b3913c6de4246da29335dff172a
#
_entry.id   8b0a8b3913c6de4246da29335dff172a
#
_cell.length_a   1.000
_cell.length_b   1.000
_cell.length_c   1.000
_cell.angle_alpha   90.00
_cell.angle_beta   90.00
_cell.angle_gamma   90.00
#
_symmetry.space_group_name_H-M   'P 1'
#
loop_
_entity.id
_entity.type
_entity.pdbx_description
1 polymer ?
#
loop_
_entity_poly.entity_id
_entity_poly.type
_entity_poly.pdbx_seq_one_letter_code
_entity_poly.pdbx_strand_id
1 'polypeptide(L)'
;MSKKPMYRQIADVLREQVAKGELKPGDALPTESTLQSRFEVSRVTIRQALKLLMEQNIIESIQGSGWYVKEERVNYDIYQLTSFYEKLADRQLETHSEVKVFEVIPAGEMLAEWLQLAAEDKVWHVKRVRFIKQKAVTLEETWMPLALFPDLTWEVMENSKYHYIEQIKKMVIDRSEQELIPVIPDEDTVEMLGMPQGKPVLEKISRGFLLDGRVFEYSRNTFKSDDYKFTLVAKRRH
;
A
#
# COMPACT_ATOMS: atom_id res chain seq x y z
N MET A 1 30.15 -30.03 -18.65
CA MET A 1 29.35 -29.01 -18.03
C MET A 1 28.40 -28.41 -19.07
N SER A 2 27.09 -28.59 -18.93
CA SER A 2 26.12 -28.06 -19.91
C SER A 2 26.12 -26.52 -19.85
N LYS A 3 26.38 -25.88 -20.98
CA LYS A 3 26.40 -24.43 -21.12
C LYS A 3 25.00 -23.90 -20.83
N LYS A 4 24.86 -22.97 -19.87
CA LYS A 4 23.56 -22.38 -19.49
C LYS A 4 22.84 -21.85 -20.74
N PRO A 5 21.55 -22.14 -20.97
CA PRO A 5 20.81 -21.67 -22.15
C PRO A 5 20.85 -20.14 -22.26
N MET A 6 20.96 -19.61 -23.50
CA MET A 6 21.17 -18.22 -23.77
C MET A 6 20.04 -17.32 -23.17
N TYR A 7 18.79 -17.77 -23.30
CA TYR A 7 17.67 -17.03 -22.71
C TYR A 7 17.78 -16.84 -21.17
N ARG A 8 18.37 -17.83 -20.46
CA ARG A 8 18.63 -17.73 -19.02
C ARG A 8 19.75 -16.74 -18.69
N GLN A 9 20.80 -16.73 -19.55
CA GLN A 9 21.89 -15.75 -19.35
C GLN A 9 21.39 -14.33 -19.56
N ILE A 10 20.56 -14.07 -20.57
CA ILE A 10 19.92 -12.78 -20.82
C ILE A 10 19.02 -12.38 -19.65
N ALA A 11 18.19 -13.30 -19.15
CA ALA A 11 17.36 -13.03 -17.99
C ALA A 11 18.18 -12.67 -16.75
N ASP A 12 19.33 -13.33 -16.52
CA ASP A 12 20.21 -12.99 -15.40
C ASP A 12 20.79 -11.57 -15.54
N VAL A 13 21.26 -11.19 -16.74
CA VAL A 13 21.79 -9.84 -16.98
C VAL A 13 20.73 -8.77 -16.71
N LEU A 14 19.53 -8.94 -17.23
CA LEU A 14 18.43 -7.98 -17.00
C LEU A 14 18.02 -7.94 -15.53
N ARG A 15 17.99 -9.07 -14.84
CA ARG A 15 17.72 -9.15 -13.40
C ARG A 15 18.78 -8.41 -12.59
N GLU A 16 20.04 -8.55 -12.96
CA GLU A 16 21.14 -7.86 -12.30
C GLU A 16 21.05 -6.35 -12.50
N GLN A 17 20.65 -5.88 -13.68
CA GLN A 17 20.41 -4.45 -13.94
C GLN A 17 19.28 -3.89 -13.06
N VAL A 18 18.20 -4.66 -12.86
CA VAL A 18 17.13 -4.29 -11.92
C VAL A 18 17.65 -4.29 -10.48
N ALA A 19 18.39 -5.31 -10.08
CA ALA A 19 18.92 -5.41 -8.71
C ALA A 19 19.93 -4.30 -8.37
N LYS A 20 20.71 -3.84 -9.36
CA LYS A 20 21.64 -2.70 -9.23
C LYS A 20 20.98 -1.32 -9.33
N GLY A 21 19.67 -1.27 -9.66
CA GLY A 21 18.95 -0.01 -9.85
C GLY A 21 19.25 0.71 -11.17
N GLU A 22 19.93 0.05 -12.10
CA GLU A 22 20.15 0.55 -13.48
C GLU A 22 18.82 0.61 -14.25
N LEU A 23 17.93 -0.35 -13.97
CA LEU A 23 16.52 -0.37 -14.38
C LEU A 23 15.69 -0.27 -13.09
N LYS A 24 14.96 0.82 -12.93
CA LYS A 24 14.14 1.08 -11.73
C LYS A 24 12.74 0.51 -11.90
N PRO A 25 12.03 0.20 -10.80
CA PRO A 25 10.60 -0.11 -10.86
C PRO A 25 9.82 0.93 -11.67
N GLY A 26 9.00 0.47 -12.62
CA GLY A 26 8.26 1.32 -13.57
C GLY A 26 9.01 1.70 -14.84
N ASP A 27 10.32 1.48 -14.93
CA ASP A 27 11.06 1.75 -16.16
C ASP A 27 10.68 0.78 -17.29
N ALA A 28 10.56 1.31 -18.50
CA ALA A 28 10.42 0.49 -19.69
C ALA A 28 11.73 -0.26 -19.99
N LEU A 29 11.63 -1.57 -20.23
CA LEU A 29 12.74 -2.32 -20.75
C LEU A 29 13.03 -1.90 -22.20
N PRO A 30 14.29 -2.07 -22.70
CA PRO A 30 14.55 -1.92 -24.11
C PRO A 30 13.65 -2.82 -24.95
N THR A 31 13.27 -2.38 -26.14
CA THR A 31 12.37 -3.14 -27.04
C THR A 31 12.94 -4.51 -27.38
N GLU A 32 12.05 -5.46 -27.76
CA GLU A 32 12.50 -6.79 -28.20
C GLU A 32 13.56 -6.68 -29.31
N SER A 33 13.41 -5.75 -30.25
CA SER A 33 14.38 -5.53 -31.34
C SER A 33 15.73 -5.00 -30.84
N THR A 34 15.70 -4.07 -29.89
CA THR A 34 16.93 -3.53 -29.26
C THR A 34 17.67 -4.65 -28.51
N LEU A 35 16.93 -5.49 -27.76
CA LEU A 35 17.51 -6.61 -27.04
C LEU A 35 18.08 -7.69 -28.01
N GLN A 36 17.40 -7.95 -29.13
CA GLN A 36 17.91 -8.86 -30.17
C GLN A 36 19.29 -8.38 -30.71
N SER A 37 19.39 -7.09 -31.07
CA SER A 37 20.63 -6.51 -31.54
C SER A 37 21.73 -6.50 -30.46
N ARG A 38 21.37 -6.20 -29.20
CA ARG A 38 22.34 -6.14 -28.08
C ARG A 38 22.94 -7.52 -27.76
N PHE A 39 22.12 -8.57 -27.79
CA PHE A 39 22.54 -9.92 -27.41
C PHE A 39 22.82 -10.85 -28.60
N GLU A 40 22.66 -10.35 -29.84
CA GLU A 40 22.85 -11.10 -31.09
C GLU A 40 22.10 -12.44 -31.15
N VAL A 41 20.82 -12.41 -30.72
CA VAL A 41 19.97 -13.61 -30.64
C VAL A 41 18.64 -13.43 -31.36
N SER A 42 17.95 -14.55 -31.57
CA SER A 42 16.61 -14.52 -32.18
C SER A 42 15.57 -13.90 -31.28
N ARG A 43 14.49 -13.40 -31.89
CA ARG A 43 13.32 -12.85 -31.15
C ARG A 43 12.72 -13.88 -30.18
N VAL A 44 12.71 -15.17 -30.58
CA VAL A 44 12.19 -16.24 -29.73
C VAL A 44 13.00 -16.37 -28.45
N THR A 45 14.32 -16.25 -28.52
CA THR A 45 15.23 -16.30 -27.35
C THR A 45 14.98 -15.13 -26.41
N ILE A 46 14.79 -13.91 -26.95
CA ILE A 46 14.45 -12.73 -26.15
C ILE A 46 13.09 -12.92 -25.44
N ARG A 47 12.06 -13.35 -26.16
CA ARG A 47 10.74 -13.58 -25.56
C ARG A 47 10.76 -14.66 -24.48
N GLN A 48 11.58 -15.69 -24.62
CA GLN A 48 11.76 -16.69 -23.55
C GLN A 48 12.43 -16.08 -22.31
N ALA A 49 13.44 -15.21 -22.50
CA ALA A 49 14.08 -14.51 -21.38
C ALA A 49 13.09 -13.57 -20.65
N LEU A 50 12.32 -12.77 -21.41
CA LEU A 50 11.31 -11.87 -20.85
C LEU A 50 10.18 -12.65 -20.16
N LYS A 51 9.72 -13.75 -20.74
CA LYS A 51 8.73 -14.63 -20.10
C LYS A 51 9.25 -15.19 -18.77
N LEU A 52 10.51 -15.62 -18.71
CA LEU A 52 11.13 -16.09 -17.47
C LEU A 52 11.16 -14.98 -16.39
N LEU A 53 11.51 -13.75 -16.75
CA LEU A 53 11.50 -12.62 -15.82
C LEU A 53 10.08 -12.27 -15.38
N MET A 54 9.09 -12.37 -16.25
CA MET A 54 7.68 -12.18 -15.90
C MET A 54 7.17 -13.26 -14.94
N GLU A 55 7.49 -14.54 -15.19
CA GLU A 55 7.19 -15.65 -14.28
C GLU A 55 7.83 -15.48 -12.90
N GLN A 56 8.98 -14.78 -12.82
CA GLN A 56 9.67 -14.42 -11.60
C GLN A 56 9.17 -13.11 -10.97
N ASN A 57 8.11 -12.52 -11.51
CA ASN A 57 7.52 -11.27 -11.02
C ASN A 57 8.46 -10.04 -11.05
N ILE A 58 9.51 -10.07 -11.88
CA ILE A 58 10.50 -8.99 -12.01
C ILE A 58 10.04 -7.93 -13.01
N ILE A 59 9.37 -8.36 -14.07
CA ILE A 59 8.83 -7.49 -15.13
C ILE A 59 7.37 -7.82 -15.41
N GLU A 60 6.67 -6.89 -16.04
CA GLU A 60 5.30 -7.05 -16.54
C GLU A 60 5.18 -6.60 -17.98
N SER A 61 4.19 -7.13 -18.69
CA SER A 61 3.87 -6.74 -20.06
C SER A 61 2.64 -5.84 -20.07
N ILE A 62 2.76 -4.65 -20.65
CA ILE A 62 1.64 -3.75 -20.89
C ILE A 62 1.27 -3.84 -22.36
N GLN A 63 0.07 -4.32 -22.64
CA GLN A 63 -0.41 -4.53 -24.00
C GLN A 63 -0.33 -3.24 -24.83
N GLY A 64 0.32 -3.32 -26.00
CA GLY A 64 0.53 -2.17 -26.88
C GLY A 64 1.63 -1.20 -26.45
N SER A 65 2.25 -1.37 -25.28
CA SER A 65 3.27 -0.46 -24.74
C SER A 65 4.65 -1.11 -24.56
N GLY A 66 4.72 -2.38 -24.20
CA GLY A 66 5.99 -3.09 -24.05
C GLY A 66 6.17 -3.80 -22.72
N TRP A 67 7.44 -4.00 -22.34
CA TRP A 67 7.85 -4.64 -21.11
C TRP A 67 8.37 -3.60 -20.12
N TYR A 68 7.97 -3.72 -18.86
CA TYR A 68 8.32 -2.79 -17.79
C TYR A 68 8.86 -3.53 -16.58
N VAL A 69 9.81 -2.93 -15.87
CA VAL A 69 10.20 -3.41 -14.54
C VAL A 69 8.99 -3.32 -13.65
N LYS A 70 8.62 -4.43 -13.03
CA LYS A 70 7.41 -4.47 -12.20
C LYS A 70 7.51 -3.47 -11.05
N GLU A 71 6.55 -2.58 -10.98
CA GLU A 71 6.39 -1.69 -9.85
C GLU A 71 5.90 -2.51 -8.65
N GLU A 72 6.69 -2.60 -7.59
CA GLU A 72 6.24 -3.19 -6.33
C GLU A 72 5.23 -2.27 -5.59
N ARG A 73 4.85 -1.15 -6.21
CA ARG A 73 3.90 -0.21 -5.59
C ARG A 73 2.54 -0.87 -5.37
N VAL A 74 2.00 -0.61 -4.21
CA VAL A 74 0.62 -0.98 -3.89
C VAL A 74 -0.31 -0.09 -4.68
N ASN A 75 -1.06 -0.66 -5.62
CA ASN A 75 -2.10 0.08 -6.33
C ASN A 75 -3.30 0.31 -5.40
N TYR A 76 -3.57 1.57 -5.09
CA TYR A 76 -4.66 1.98 -4.23
C TYR A 76 -5.79 2.55 -5.10
N ASP A 77 -6.86 1.76 -5.30
CA ASP A 77 -8.10 2.26 -5.90
C ASP A 77 -8.84 3.10 -4.85
N ILE A 78 -8.96 4.40 -5.11
CA ILE A 78 -9.60 5.34 -4.16
C ILE A 78 -11.12 5.16 -4.06
N TYR A 79 -11.73 4.46 -5.01
CA TYR A 79 -13.17 4.19 -4.99
C TYR A 79 -13.55 2.93 -4.22
N GLN A 80 -12.57 2.13 -3.79
CA GLN A 80 -12.82 0.92 -3.03
C GLN A 80 -12.37 1.06 -1.58
N LEU A 81 -13.33 0.96 -0.67
CA LEU A 81 -13.05 0.90 0.76
C LEU A 81 -12.67 -0.53 1.14
N THR A 82 -11.37 -0.80 1.17
CA THR A 82 -10.81 -2.09 1.53
C THR A 82 -9.76 -1.95 2.62
N SER A 83 -9.64 -2.96 3.47
CA SER A 83 -8.58 -3.01 4.48
C SER A 83 -7.20 -3.20 3.84
N PHE A 84 -6.13 -2.92 4.59
CA PHE A 84 -4.76 -3.18 4.15
C PHE A 84 -4.52 -4.64 3.76
N TYR A 85 -5.05 -5.56 4.55
CA TYR A 85 -4.89 -6.99 4.33
C TYR A 85 -5.67 -7.48 3.09
N GLU A 86 -6.90 -7.01 2.89
CA GLU A 86 -7.71 -7.34 1.70
C GLU A 86 -7.04 -6.88 0.41
N LYS A 87 -6.47 -5.67 0.40
CA LYS A 87 -5.74 -5.14 -0.76
C LYS A 87 -4.54 -5.97 -1.19
N LEU A 88 -3.92 -6.67 -0.25
CA LEU A 88 -2.69 -7.41 -0.48
C LEU A 88 -2.89 -8.94 -0.50
N ALA A 89 -4.11 -9.41 -0.16
CA ALA A 89 -4.43 -10.84 -0.13
C ALA A 89 -4.15 -11.53 -1.48
N ASP A 90 -4.54 -10.91 -2.60
CA ASP A 90 -4.36 -11.45 -3.94
C ASP A 90 -2.88 -11.50 -4.38
N ARG A 91 -2.01 -10.76 -3.71
CA ARG A 91 -0.59 -10.65 -4.08
C ARG A 91 0.31 -11.66 -3.38
N GLN A 92 -0.21 -12.44 -2.44
CA GLN A 92 0.55 -13.39 -1.61
C GLN A 92 1.77 -12.76 -0.94
N LEU A 93 1.67 -11.46 -0.59
CA LEU A 93 2.73 -10.73 0.08
C LEU A 93 2.62 -10.95 1.59
N GLU A 94 3.74 -11.25 2.21
CA GLU A 94 3.86 -11.28 3.66
C GLU A 94 3.65 -9.87 4.21
N THR A 95 2.62 -9.70 5.04
CA THR A 95 2.25 -8.40 5.61
C THR A 95 2.06 -8.54 7.12
N HIS A 96 2.49 -7.52 7.86
CA HIS A 96 2.23 -7.41 9.30
C HIS A 96 2.06 -5.95 9.71
N SER A 97 1.64 -5.74 10.94
CA SER A 97 1.55 -4.40 11.52
C SER A 97 2.19 -4.41 12.91
N GLU A 98 2.89 -3.34 13.21
CA GLU A 98 3.43 -3.09 14.55
C GLU A 98 2.68 -1.92 15.18
N VAL A 99 2.01 -2.16 16.28
CA VAL A 99 1.35 -1.10 17.06
C VAL A 99 2.40 -0.36 17.87
N LYS A 100 2.39 0.97 17.80
CA LYS A 100 3.33 1.86 18.51
C LYS A 100 2.66 2.61 19.64
N VAL A 101 1.37 2.93 19.50
CA VAL A 101 0.53 3.57 20.52
C VAL A 101 -0.79 2.84 20.59
N PHE A 102 -1.27 2.57 21.80
CA PHE A 102 -2.56 1.99 22.06
C PHE A 102 -3.03 2.47 23.44
N GLU A 103 -3.85 3.50 23.46
CA GLU A 103 -4.28 4.15 24.70
C GLU A 103 -5.70 4.67 24.60
N VAL A 104 -6.29 5.01 25.73
CA VAL A 104 -7.60 5.65 25.81
C VAL A 104 -7.40 7.10 26.23
N ILE A 105 -7.89 8.02 25.40
CA ILE A 105 -7.81 9.46 25.66
C ILE A 105 -9.21 10.09 25.58
N PRO A 106 -9.45 11.27 26.18
CA PRO A 106 -10.64 12.07 25.88
C PRO A 106 -10.59 12.54 24.42
N ALA A 107 -11.77 12.66 23.78
CA ALA A 107 -11.85 13.12 22.38
C ALA A 107 -11.34 14.56 22.22
N GLY A 108 -11.65 15.43 23.19
CA GLY A 108 -11.43 16.85 23.03
C GLY A 108 -12.29 17.44 21.90
N GLU A 109 -12.21 18.76 21.69
CA GLU A 109 -13.11 19.44 20.74
C GLU A 109 -12.95 18.95 19.30
N MET A 110 -11.70 18.80 18.83
CA MET A 110 -11.42 18.44 17.44
C MET A 110 -11.92 17.03 17.09
N LEU A 111 -11.55 16.01 17.88
CA LEU A 111 -11.98 14.63 17.58
C LEU A 111 -13.48 14.43 17.84
N ALA A 112 -14.05 15.15 18.80
CA ALA A 112 -15.48 15.13 19.07
C ALA A 112 -16.30 15.58 17.86
N GLU A 113 -15.87 16.65 17.18
CA GLU A 113 -16.49 17.11 15.93
C GLU A 113 -16.41 16.03 14.83
N TRP A 114 -15.21 15.48 14.61
CA TRP A 114 -15.02 14.47 13.57
C TRP A 114 -15.75 13.15 13.84
N LEU A 115 -15.81 12.72 15.10
CA LEU A 115 -16.40 11.45 15.52
C LEU A 115 -17.88 11.57 15.96
N GLN A 116 -18.44 12.79 15.96
CA GLN A 116 -19.80 13.08 16.44
C GLN A 116 -20.01 12.64 17.89
N LEU A 117 -19.08 13.04 18.77
CA LEU A 117 -19.03 12.73 20.20
C LEU A 117 -19.09 14.01 21.03
N ALA A 118 -19.24 13.86 22.36
CA ALA A 118 -18.93 14.93 23.29
C ALA A 118 -17.40 15.03 23.53
N ALA A 119 -16.90 16.19 23.91
CA ALA A 119 -15.47 16.40 24.14
C ALA A 119 -14.89 15.52 25.26
N GLU A 120 -15.74 15.17 26.24
CA GLU A 120 -15.42 14.31 27.38
C GLU A 120 -15.49 12.82 27.06
N ASP A 121 -16.11 12.45 25.94
CA ASP A 121 -16.18 11.04 25.51
C ASP A 121 -14.78 10.49 25.25
N LYS A 122 -14.61 9.23 25.55
CA LYS A 122 -13.33 8.56 25.40
C LYS A 122 -13.21 7.87 24.04
N VAL A 123 -12.01 7.94 23.51
CA VAL A 123 -11.63 7.29 22.25
C VAL A 123 -10.39 6.46 22.45
N TRP A 124 -10.30 5.36 21.71
CA TRP A 124 -9.04 4.69 21.46
C TRP A 124 -8.19 5.56 20.55
N HIS A 125 -6.95 5.81 20.94
CA HIS A 125 -5.91 6.36 20.09
C HIS A 125 -4.92 5.25 19.77
N VAL A 126 -4.80 4.92 18.49
CA VAL A 126 -3.94 3.84 18.03
C VAL A 126 -3.05 4.34 16.90
N LYS A 127 -1.75 4.16 17.07
CA LYS A 127 -0.73 4.43 16.03
C LYS A 127 -0.02 3.14 15.69
N ARG A 128 0.06 2.80 14.41
CA ARG A 128 0.72 1.57 13.95
C ARG A 128 1.42 1.75 12.61
N VAL A 129 2.54 1.04 12.46
CA VAL A 129 3.28 0.95 11.20
C VAL A 129 2.90 -0.34 10.49
N ARG A 130 2.61 -0.25 9.20
CA ARG A 130 2.29 -1.40 8.36
C ARG A 130 3.46 -1.76 7.47
N PHE A 131 3.72 -3.04 7.39
CA PHE A 131 4.85 -3.60 6.67
C PHE A 131 4.40 -4.50 5.53
N ILE A 132 5.17 -4.46 4.44
CA ILE A 132 5.17 -5.50 3.40
C ILE A 132 6.56 -6.14 3.46
N LYS A 133 6.62 -7.44 3.80
CA LYS A 133 7.86 -8.12 4.19
C LYS A 133 8.51 -7.35 5.37
N GLN A 134 9.76 -6.90 5.20
CA GLN A 134 10.50 -6.14 6.21
C GLN A 134 10.44 -4.60 5.98
N LYS A 135 9.65 -4.14 5.00
CA LYS A 135 9.62 -2.72 4.63
C LYS A 135 8.40 -2.04 5.22
N ALA A 136 8.63 -0.99 6.02
CA ALA A 136 7.57 -0.09 6.47
C ALA A 136 7.01 0.68 5.26
N VAL A 137 5.69 0.62 5.05
CA VAL A 137 5.03 1.21 3.88
C VAL A 137 3.99 2.27 4.23
N THR A 138 3.34 2.14 5.40
CA THR A 138 2.29 3.07 5.85
C THR A 138 2.37 3.26 7.35
N LEU A 139 2.26 4.51 7.79
CA LEU A 139 1.94 4.86 9.17
C LEU A 139 0.44 5.17 9.25
N GLU A 140 -0.28 4.44 10.10
CA GLU A 140 -1.71 4.66 10.36
C GLU A 140 -1.89 5.14 11.79
N GLU A 141 -2.57 6.26 11.93
CA GLU A 141 -3.03 6.80 13.21
C GLU A 141 -4.56 6.86 13.18
N THR A 142 -5.22 6.26 14.16
CA THR A 142 -6.68 6.14 14.16
C THR A 142 -7.26 6.39 15.55
N TRP A 143 -8.42 7.03 15.56
CA TRP A 143 -9.22 7.29 16.75
C TRP A 143 -10.58 6.63 16.57
N MET A 144 -10.98 5.83 17.55
CA MET A 144 -12.22 5.05 17.52
C MET A 144 -13.01 5.25 18.81
N PRO A 145 -14.33 5.48 18.76
CA PRO A 145 -15.13 5.66 19.96
C PRO A 145 -15.04 4.46 20.91
N LEU A 146 -14.59 4.67 22.15
CA LEU A 146 -14.51 3.61 23.16
C LEU A 146 -15.85 2.92 23.39
N ALA A 147 -16.94 3.71 23.38
CA ALA A 147 -18.29 3.18 23.59
C ALA A 147 -18.75 2.18 22.50
N LEU A 148 -18.26 2.31 21.26
CA LEU A 148 -18.54 1.36 20.19
C LEU A 148 -17.66 0.10 20.28
N PHE A 149 -16.44 0.25 20.78
CA PHE A 149 -15.43 -0.81 20.78
C PHE A 149 -14.79 -0.99 22.16
N PRO A 150 -15.57 -1.29 23.21
CA PRO A 150 -15.05 -1.39 24.59
C PRO A 150 -14.07 -2.55 24.78
N ASP A 151 -14.11 -3.53 23.88
CA ASP A 151 -13.32 -4.76 23.86
C ASP A 151 -12.22 -4.75 22.79
N LEU A 152 -11.89 -3.58 22.23
CA LEU A 152 -10.76 -3.47 21.30
C LEU A 152 -9.46 -3.82 22.02
N THR A 153 -8.60 -4.60 21.38
CA THR A 153 -7.33 -5.05 21.94
C THR A 153 -6.17 -4.69 21.04
N TRP A 154 -4.97 -4.70 21.62
CA TRP A 154 -3.71 -4.57 20.89
C TRP A 154 -3.61 -5.55 19.73
N GLU A 155 -3.91 -6.82 19.98
CA GLU A 155 -3.88 -7.91 18.99
C GLU A 155 -4.81 -7.66 17.79
N VAL A 156 -6.02 -7.12 18.04
CA VAL A 156 -6.93 -6.71 16.97
C VAL A 156 -6.28 -5.67 16.08
N MET A 157 -5.55 -4.71 16.67
CA MET A 157 -4.91 -3.64 15.93
C MET A 157 -3.62 -4.09 15.22
N GLU A 158 -2.96 -5.14 15.64
CA GLU A 158 -1.90 -5.81 14.85
C GLU A 158 -2.47 -6.52 13.61
N ASN A 159 -3.75 -6.82 13.61
CA ASN A 159 -4.46 -7.49 12.54
C ASN A 159 -5.42 -6.53 11.78
N SER A 160 -6.52 -7.07 11.24
CA SER A 160 -7.51 -6.29 10.48
C SER A 160 -8.61 -5.74 11.38
N LYS A 161 -8.61 -4.42 11.62
CA LYS A 161 -9.70 -3.76 12.35
C LYS A 161 -11.05 -3.88 11.63
N TYR A 162 -11.08 -3.91 10.28
CA TYR A 162 -12.32 -4.10 9.53
C TYR A 162 -12.89 -5.50 9.72
N HIS A 163 -12.03 -6.53 9.73
CA HIS A 163 -12.45 -7.87 10.10
C HIS A 163 -13.06 -7.92 11.51
N TYR A 164 -12.44 -7.26 12.49
CA TYR A 164 -13.00 -7.14 13.84
C TYR A 164 -14.38 -6.46 13.83
N ILE A 165 -14.51 -5.30 13.14
CA ILE A 165 -15.79 -4.57 13.08
C ILE A 165 -16.88 -5.41 12.40
N GLU A 166 -16.58 -6.02 11.26
CA GLU A 166 -17.60 -6.73 10.47
C GLU A 166 -17.85 -8.16 10.94
N GLN A 167 -16.78 -8.91 11.24
CA GLN A 167 -16.94 -10.34 11.55
C GLN A 167 -17.13 -10.62 13.04
N ILE A 168 -16.55 -9.81 13.94
CA ILE A 168 -16.66 -10.02 15.38
C ILE A 168 -17.79 -9.16 15.96
N LYS A 169 -17.80 -7.86 15.68
CA LYS A 169 -18.84 -6.93 16.17
C LYS A 169 -20.13 -6.99 15.37
N LYS A 170 -20.13 -7.63 14.18
CA LYS A 170 -21.29 -7.75 13.28
C LYS A 170 -21.87 -6.38 12.86
N MET A 171 -21.03 -5.36 12.83
CA MET A 171 -21.37 -4.03 12.32
C MET A 171 -21.05 -3.97 10.83
N VAL A 172 -21.86 -3.24 10.06
CA VAL A 172 -21.67 -3.10 8.61
C VAL A 172 -21.01 -1.76 8.34
N ILE A 173 -19.81 -1.79 7.75
CA ILE A 173 -19.13 -0.59 7.26
C ILE A 173 -19.82 -0.16 5.96
N ASP A 174 -20.26 1.10 5.88
CA ASP A 174 -20.98 1.64 4.72
C ASP A 174 -20.03 2.40 3.79
N ARG A 175 -19.43 3.46 4.30
CA ARG A 175 -18.60 4.37 3.50
C ARG A 175 -17.50 5.03 4.33
N SER A 176 -16.58 5.66 3.62
CA SER A 176 -15.57 6.55 4.20
C SER A 176 -15.48 7.83 3.37
N GLU A 177 -15.54 8.96 4.05
CA GLU A 177 -15.22 10.26 3.48
C GLU A 177 -13.71 10.46 3.60
N GLN A 178 -13.05 10.81 2.50
CA GLN A 178 -11.58 10.80 2.43
C GLN A 178 -11.04 12.06 1.76
N GLU A 179 -9.95 12.57 2.31
CA GLU A 179 -9.12 13.61 1.71
C GLU A 179 -7.71 13.06 1.49
N LEU A 180 -7.10 13.42 0.37
CA LEU A 180 -5.74 13.04 0.01
C LEU A 180 -4.91 14.31 -0.17
N ILE A 181 -3.92 14.52 0.68
CA ILE A 181 -3.10 15.71 0.68
C ILE A 181 -1.60 15.35 0.65
N PRO A 182 -0.78 16.02 -0.17
CA PRO A 182 0.66 15.90 -0.10
C PRO A 182 1.18 16.70 1.11
N VAL A 183 2.03 16.07 1.92
CA VAL A 183 2.63 16.70 3.10
C VAL A 183 4.12 16.41 3.18
N ILE A 184 4.88 17.29 3.83
CA ILE A 184 6.23 16.96 4.31
C ILE A 184 6.06 16.38 5.71
N PRO A 185 6.46 15.12 5.93
CA PRO A 185 6.27 14.45 7.22
C PRO A 185 7.18 15.04 8.29
N ASP A 186 6.76 14.93 9.55
CA ASP A 186 7.57 15.24 10.71
C ASP A 186 8.69 14.20 10.93
N GLU A 187 9.60 14.50 11.86
CA GLU A 187 10.75 13.64 12.16
C GLU A 187 10.34 12.25 12.67
N ASP A 188 9.32 12.18 13.51
CA ASP A 188 8.79 10.92 14.05
C ASP A 188 8.26 10.02 12.92
N THR A 189 7.50 10.58 11.99
CA THR A 189 6.98 9.87 10.82
C THR A 189 8.12 9.38 9.91
N VAL A 190 9.13 10.23 9.70
CA VAL A 190 10.33 9.88 8.91
C VAL A 190 11.05 8.70 9.52
N GLU A 191 11.25 8.70 10.85
CA GLU A 191 11.89 7.62 11.58
C GLU A 191 11.06 6.33 11.53
N MET A 192 9.76 6.40 11.86
CA MET A 192 8.87 5.24 11.86
C MET A 192 8.75 4.57 10.49
N LEU A 193 8.79 5.33 9.42
CA LEU A 193 8.73 4.83 8.05
C LEU A 193 10.11 4.49 7.46
N GLY A 194 11.20 4.83 8.15
CA GLY A 194 12.56 4.60 7.65
C GLY A 194 12.78 5.25 6.28
N MET A 195 12.49 6.55 6.14
CA MET A 195 12.58 7.28 4.88
C MET A 195 13.50 8.50 4.98
N PRO A 196 14.03 9.02 3.86
CA PRO A 196 14.83 10.25 3.87
C PRO A 196 14.01 11.46 4.31
N GLN A 197 14.63 12.36 5.09
CA GLN A 197 14.04 13.66 5.43
C GLN A 197 13.73 14.51 4.19
N GLY A 198 12.70 15.35 4.29
CA GLY A 198 12.29 16.28 3.24
C GLY A 198 11.61 15.62 2.03
N LYS A 199 11.45 14.31 2.03
CA LYS A 199 10.72 13.61 0.98
C LYS A 199 9.21 13.72 1.24
N PRO A 200 8.41 14.23 0.28
CA PRO A 200 6.97 14.33 0.45
C PRO A 200 6.32 12.95 0.50
N VAL A 201 5.26 12.86 1.28
CA VAL A 201 4.38 11.70 1.40
C VAL A 201 2.96 12.07 1.01
N LEU A 202 2.10 11.09 0.77
CA LEU A 202 0.68 11.31 0.63
C LEU A 202 0.00 10.95 1.95
N GLU A 203 -0.70 11.90 2.54
CA GLU A 203 -1.54 11.69 3.71
C GLU A 203 -2.99 11.54 3.28
N LYS A 204 -3.66 10.50 3.78
CA LYS A 204 -5.09 10.30 3.64
C LYS A 204 -5.74 10.52 5.00
N ILE A 205 -6.56 11.55 5.09
CA ILE A 205 -7.45 11.79 6.22
C ILE A 205 -8.78 11.14 5.89
N SER A 206 -9.35 10.39 6.83
CA SER A 206 -10.62 9.70 6.56
C SER A 206 -11.52 9.60 7.79
N ARG A 207 -12.83 9.67 7.52
CA ARG A 207 -13.91 9.45 8.48
C ARG A 207 -14.77 8.28 8.00
N GLY A 208 -14.83 7.22 8.79
CA GLY A 208 -15.57 5.99 8.47
C GLY A 208 -16.95 5.96 9.10
N PHE A 209 -17.94 5.49 8.34
CA PHE A 209 -19.34 5.41 8.74
C PHE A 209 -19.85 3.98 8.71
N LEU A 210 -20.62 3.61 9.71
CA LEU A 210 -21.42 2.41 9.73
C LEU A 210 -22.72 2.62 8.95
N LEU A 211 -23.39 1.54 8.56
CA LEU A 211 -24.66 1.57 7.83
C LEU A 211 -25.78 2.28 8.60
N ASP A 212 -25.72 2.29 9.92
CA ASP A 212 -26.66 3.01 10.79
C ASP A 212 -26.34 4.52 10.93
N GLY A 213 -25.31 5.01 10.24
CA GLY A 213 -24.89 6.39 10.20
C GLY A 213 -23.90 6.82 11.29
N ARG A 214 -23.59 5.97 12.26
CA ARG A 214 -22.59 6.27 13.28
C ARG A 214 -21.19 6.37 12.69
N VAL A 215 -20.40 7.33 13.18
CA VAL A 215 -18.98 7.41 12.84
C VAL A 215 -18.22 6.42 13.70
N PHE A 216 -17.50 5.50 13.09
CA PHE A 216 -16.77 4.46 13.82
C PHE A 216 -15.26 4.74 13.91
N GLU A 217 -14.73 5.59 13.04
CA GLU A 217 -13.33 6.00 13.07
C GLU A 217 -13.09 7.36 12.43
N TYR A 218 -12.08 8.04 12.95
CA TYR A 218 -11.32 9.07 12.27
C TYR A 218 -9.89 8.56 12.13
N SER A 219 -9.26 8.70 10.97
CA SER A 219 -7.90 8.20 10.79
C SER A 219 -7.07 9.05 9.84
N ARG A 220 -5.76 9.05 10.09
CA ARG A 220 -4.73 9.64 9.26
C ARG A 220 -3.80 8.51 8.81
N ASN A 221 -3.60 8.38 7.51
CA ASN A 221 -2.75 7.34 6.94
C ASN A 221 -1.68 7.99 6.07
N THR A 222 -0.43 7.87 6.48
CA THR A 222 0.73 8.40 5.76
C THR A 222 1.35 7.31 4.90
N PHE A 223 1.37 7.53 3.59
CA PHE A 223 1.86 6.57 2.60
C PHE A 223 3.20 7.05 2.02
N LYS A 224 4.20 6.16 2.04
CA LYS A 224 5.45 6.44 1.32
C LYS A 224 5.19 6.51 -0.17
N SER A 225 5.56 7.63 -0.79
CA SER A 225 5.31 7.90 -2.22
C SER A 225 5.93 6.86 -3.17
N ASP A 226 7.01 6.19 -2.75
CA ASP A 226 7.65 5.13 -3.54
C ASP A 226 6.91 3.80 -3.50
N ASP A 227 6.07 3.57 -2.50
CA ASP A 227 5.44 2.28 -2.22
C ASP A 227 3.97 2.22 -2.63
N TYR A 228 3.38 3.36 -2.94
CA TYR A 228 1.96 3.46 -3.31
C TYR A 228 1.75 4.19 -4.63
N LYS A 229 0.73 3.74 -5.35
CA LYS A 229 0.18 4.39 -6.53
C LYS A 229 -1.33 4.50 -6.35
N PHE A 230 -1.83 5.72 -6.30
CA PHE A 230 -3.25 6.00 -6.19
C PHE A 230 -3.84 6.12 -7.59
N THR A 231 -4.85 5.33 -7.88
CA THR A 231 -5.50 5.30 -9.19
C THR A 231 -6.99 5.54 -9.08
N LEU A 232 -7.54 6.15 -10.10
CA LEU A 232 -8.98 6.35 -10.26
C LEU A 232 -9.33 6.25 -11.75
N VAL A 233 -10.57 5.89 -12.05
CA VAL A 233 -11.12 5.94 -13.38
C VAL A 233 -12.12 7.09 -13.45
N ALA A 234 -11.73 8.19 -14.11
CA ALA A 234 -12.64 9.30 -14.36
C ALA A 234 -13.47 9.03 -15.63
N LYS A 235 -14.80 9.06 -15.52
CA LYS A 235 -15.72 8.95 -16.67
C LYS A 235 -16.26 10.31 -17.01
N ARG A 236 -16.29 10.64 -18.31
CA ARG A 236 -16.96 11.85 -18.78
C ARG A 236 -18.48 11.62 -18.76
N ARG A 237 -19.21 12.54 -18.12
CA ARG A 237 -20.68 12.58 -18.25
C ARG A 237 -21.01 13.14 -19.63
N HIS A 238 -21.78 12.40 -20.41
CA HIS A 238 -22.35 12.83 -21.69
C HIS A 238 -23.74 13.39 -21.44
#